data_862f4c00533a533b1c9e99aa4d3fac1a
#
_entry.id   862f4c00533a533b1c9e99aa4d3fac1a
#
_cell.length_a   1.000
_cell.length_b   1.000
_cell.length_c   1.000
_cell.angle_alpha   90.00
_cell.angle_beta   90.00
_cell.angle_gamma   90.00
#
_symmetry.space_group_name_H-M   'P 1'
#
loop_
_entity.id
_entity.type
_entity.pdbx_description
1 polymer ?
#
loop_
_entity_poly.entity_id
_entity_poly.type
_entity_poly.pdbx_seq_one_letter_code
_entity_poly.pdbx_strand_id
1 'polypeptide(L)'
;MHKRALLLAAAVLTGVAAAQDLAISKIANNTSDFAYYGQSGGIAAYSMGTTSCNVGNQIVGWGNSQGPPPVITQEFFKIQDGRIEQLGYSWMKEGFCAVNENSCGSCQSTPCNTLGIGCADTYGSGLNDGAFGVARWKVDPVTGSWPSSWGAGPTGPSAIRGRLQMPVSELAQQDAKYFAQSIYICEHDQLAGNGRNNVSYIEARWNSASLGSLTTTGPITMFEPAIFAWKDEHPDVMIEEIVITDEGGPGVHGWMFVASRASLQPNGKYRYDYAVQNLNSKDGVQAFSVPADCSPSNMFFRDVDHHSGSPWANTDWSLNQGNGFLEWHGETVSQNANANAIRWGTMFTFSFEADAQPGVGTSSLTLFESGGTKNATVFVPSSDCCSGGDIATYCSSNMNSASIIGAQLGATGSTNAADNNLTLNATDLPLDKFCYMIMSQSQGFVGNFGGSQGNLCLGAPFYRFSSNVMVTTGGQISFSPDFNSLPQNQTFLPGSTWNFQLWFRDNNPGPTSNTTTGVAITFCQ
;
A
#
# COMPACT_ATOMS: atom_id res chain seq x y z
N MET A 1 -44.98 11.22 -50.03
CA MET A 1 -44.37 9.87 -50.24
C MET A 1 -43.10 9.77 -49.42
N HIS A 2 -43.20 9.24 -48.19
CA HIS A 2 -42.06 9.06 -47.30
C HIS A 2 -41.58 7.60 -47.44
N LYS A 3 -40.37 7.40 -47.96
CA LYS A 3 -39.70 6.09 -47.97
C LYS A 3 -39.10 5.83 -46.61
N ARG A 4 -39.63 4.88 -45.86
CA ARG A 4 -39.01 4.30 -44.67
C ARG A 4 -37.90 3.34 -45.11
N ALA A 5 -36.66 3.64 -44.75
CA ALA A 5 -35.55 2.70 -44.87
C ALA A 5 -35.61 1.72 -43.68
N LEU A 6 -35.74 0.44 -43.97
CA LEU A 6 -35.59 -0.64 -43.01
C LEU A 6 -34.07 -0.84 -42.77
N LEU A 7 -33.57 -0.53 -41.58
CA LEU A 7 -32.26 -0.99 -41.14
C LEU A 7 -32.39 -2.45 -40.68
N LEU A 8 -31.80 -3.36 -41.41
CA LEU A 8 -31.55 -4.74 -40.96
C LEU A 8 -30.39 -4.66 -39.94
N ALA A 9 -30.69 -4.87 -38.66
CA ALA A 9 -29.68 -5.14 -37.64
C ALA A 9 -29.18 -6.57 -37.83
N ALA A 10 -27.99 -6.74 -38.37
CA ALA A 10 -27.28 -8.02 -38.33
C ALA A 10 -26.94 -8.34 -36.88
N ALA A 11 -27.61 -9.30 -36.27
CA ALA A 11 -27.19 -9.88 -34.98
C ALA A 11 -25.89 -10.65 -35.24
N VAL A 12 -24.76 -10.10 -34.81
CA VAL A 12 -23.52 -10.84 -34.72
C VAL A 12 -23.70 -11.82 -33.57
N LEU A 13 -23.97 -13.09 -33.89
CA LEU A 13 -23.81 -14.19 -32.96
C LEU A 13 -22.31 -14.31 -32.68
N THR A 14 -21.83 -13.64 -31.62
CA THR A 14 -20.52 -13.97 -31.04
C THR A 14 -20.66 -15.38 -30.48
N GLY A 15 -20.15 -16.37 -31.20
CA GLY A 15 -19.98 -17.70 -30.62
C GLY A 15 -19.16 -17.56 -29.34
N VAL A 16 -19.65 -18.13 -28.25
CA VAL A 16 -18.87 -18.24 -27.01
C VAL A 16 -17.63 -19.06 -27.37
N ALA A 17 -16.45 -18.47 -27.20
CA ALA A 17 -15.19 -19.19 -27.42
C ALA A 17 -15.15 -20.44 -26.55
N ALA A 18 -14.64 -21.55 -27.06
CA ALA A 18 -14.44 -22.75 -26.28
C ALA A 18 -13.34 -22.47 -25.26
N ALA A 19 -13.65 -22.60 -23.97
CA ALA A 19 -12.70 -22.33 -22.90
C ALA A 19 -12.83 -23.36 -21.77
N GLN A 20 -11.70 -23.89 -21.33
CA GLN A 20 -11.57 -24.51 -20.02
C GLN A 20 -11.52 -23.39 -18.99
N ASP A 21 -12.32 -23.50 -17.94
CA ASP A 21 -12.42 -22.48 -16.91
C ASP A 21 -12.76 -23.13 -15.57
N LEU A 22 -11.87 -22.97 -14.59
CA LEU A 22 -11.96 -23.59 -13.29
C LEU A 22 -12.13 -22.52 -12.22
N ALA A 23 -13.11 -22.67 -11.34
CA ALA A 23 -13.37 -21.77 -10.23
C ALA A 23 -13.35 -22.52 -8.89
N ILE A 24 -13.13 -21.79 -7.80
CA ILE A 24 -13.27 -22.33 -6.44
C ILE A 24 -14.61 -21.84 -5.88
N SER A 25 -15.55 -22.76 -5.74
CA SER A 25 -16.91 -22.46 -5.27
C SER A 25 -17.08 -22.58 -3.76
N LYS A 26 -16.17 -23.29 -3.08
CA LYS A 26 -16.17 -23.42 -1.61
C LYS A 26 -14.74 -23.47 -1.07
N ILE A 27 -14.55 -22.81 0.06
CA ILE A 27 -13.44 -22.98 0.98
C ILE A 27 -14.05 -23.42 2.30
N ALA A 28 -13.54 -24.50 2.91
CA ALA A 28 -14.21 -25.28 3.93
C ALA A 28 -15.60 -25.76 3.44
N ASN A 29 -15.70 -27.00 2.96
CA ASN A 29 -16.88 -27.57 2.31
C ASN A 29 -18.17 -27.48 3.16
N ASN A 30 -17.98 -27.39 4.47
CA ASN A 30 -18.95 -26.90 5.45
C ASN A 30 -18.22 -25.91 6.38
N THR A 31 -18.96 -25.15 7.17
CA THR A 31 -18.41 -24.04 7.98
C THR A 31 -17.29 -24.45 8.95
N SER A 32 -17.03 -25.73 9.17
CA SER A 32 -16.03 -26.26 10.09
C SER A 32 -15.06 -27.25 9.44
N ASP A 33 -14.99 -27.31 8.10
CA ASP A 33 -14.05 -28.19 7.39
C ASP A 33 -12.63 -27.59 7.37
N PHE A 34 -12.13 -27.31 8.57
CA PHE A 34 -10.74 -27.00 8.89
C PHE A 34 -10.19 -28.08 9.80
N ALA A 35 -9.02 -28.61 9.48
CA ALA A 35 -8.28 -29.51 10.34
C ALA A 35 -7.17 -28.72 11.06
N TYR A 36 -7.10 -28.84 12.38
CA TYR A 36 -6.01 -28.33 13.22
C TYR A 36 -5.07 -29.47 13.59
N TYR A 37 -3.78 -29.35 13.31
CA TYR A 37 -2.79 -30.40 13.53
C TYR A 37 -1.89 -30.16 14.74
N GLY A 38 -2.14 -29.09 15.50
CA GLY A 38 -1.31 -28.69 16.63
C GLY A 38 -0.34 -27.58 16.28
N GLN A 39 0.69 -27.45 17.11
CA GLN A 39 1.69 -26.39 16.98
C GLN A 39 3.09 -26.90 17.28
N SER A 40 4.10 -26.21 16.76
CA SER A 40 5.51 -26.45 17.06
C SER A 40 6.29 -25.15 16.91
N GLY A 41 7.14 -24.80 17.89
CA GLY A 41 7.98 -23.61 17.81
C GLY A 41 7.23 -22.28 17.66
N GLY A 42 6.01 -22.17 18.21
CA GLY A 42 5.18 -20.95 18.07
C GLY A 42 4.41 -20.86 16.74
N ILE A 43 4.44 -21.92 15.91
CA ILE A 43 3.69 -22.01 14.65
C ILE A 43 2.55 -23.01 14.82
N ALA A 44 1.32 -22.61 14.48
CA ALA A 44 0.16 -23.47 14.38
C ALA A 44 -0.04 -23.95 12.93
N ALA A 45 -0.59 -25.16 12.77
CA ALA A 45 -0.78 -25.75 11.46
C ALA A 45 -2.22 -26.19 11.22
N TYR A 46 -2.70 -25.86 10.02
CA TYR A 46 -4.06 -26.14 9.56
C TYR A 46 -4.07 -26.73 8.15
N SER A 47 -5.22 -27.23 7.76
CA SER A 47 -5.64 -27.38 6.36
C SER A 47 -7.14 -27.09 6.25
N MET A 48 -7.59 -26.76 5.05
CA MET A 48 -9.00 -26.47 4.76
C MET A 48 -9.48 -27.24 3.53
N GLY A 49 -10.75 -27.64 3.53
CA GLY A 49 -11.37 -28.25 2.37
C GLY A 49 -11.63 -27.23 1.27
N THR A 50 -11.70 -27.71 0.04
CA THR A 50 -12.04 -26.90 -1.15
C THR A 50 -12.96 -27.64 -2.10
N THR A 51 -13.85 -26.92 -2.79
CA THR A 51 -14.61 -27.43 -3.91
C THR A 51 -14.30 -26.59 -5.15
N SER A 52 -13.76 -27.21 -6.18
CA SER A 52 -13.59 -26.59 -7.50
C SER A 52 -14.78 -26.88 -8.40
N CYS A 53 -15.03 -25.99 -9.37
CA CYS A 53 -16.08 -26.10 -10.38
C CYS A 53 -15.49 -25.88 -11.77
N ASN A 54 -15.86 -26.72 -12.73
CA ASN A 54 -15.69 -26.39 -14.13
C ASN A 54 -16.83 -25.45 -14.55
N VAL A 55 -16.54 -24.15 -14.62
CA VAL A 55 -17.48 -23.10 -15.04
C VAL A 55 -17.37 -22.79 -16.53
N GLY A 56 -16.41 -23.41 -17.22
CA GLY A 56 -16.23 -23.31 -18.67
C GLY A 56 -17.21 -24.14 -19.48
N ASN A 57 -16.96 -24.20 -20.78
CA ASN A 57 -17.75 -24.95 -21.73
C ASN A 57 -16.96 -26.10 -22.39
N GLN A 58 -15.79 -26.43 -21.83
CA GLN A 58 -14.96 -27.57 -22.22
C GLN A 58 -14.58 -28.39 -20.98
N ILE A 59 -14.27 -29.66 -21.18
CA ILE A 59 -13.74 -30.52 -20.10
C ILE A 59 -12.36 -30.05 -19.69
N VAL A 60 -12.03 -30.18 -18.40
CA VAL A 60 -10.73 -29.84 -17.83
C VAL A 60 -9.97 -31.12 -17.52
N GLY A 61 -8.68 -31.19 -17.86
CA GLY A 61 -7.81 -32.31 -17.54
C GLY A 61 -7.57 -32.44 -16.03
N TRP A 62 -7.60 -33.71 -15.54
CA TRP A 62 -7.45 -34.02 -14.12
C TRP A 62 -6.45 -35.16 -13.87
N GLY A 63 -5.49 -35.33 -14.76
CA GLY A 63 -4.41 -36.31 -14.65
C GLY A 63 -4.33 -37.34 -15.80
N ASN A 64 -3.33 -38.18 -15.73
CA ASN A 64 -2.98 -39.20 -16.73
C ASN A 64 -2.75 -38.58 -18.13
N SER A 65 -3.32 -39.19 -19.16
CA SER A 65 -3.18 -38.76 -20.57
C SER A 65 -3.93 -37.46 -20.91
N GLN A 66 -4.64 -36.88 -19.95
CA GLN A 66 -5.47 -35.67 -20.14
C GLN A 66 -4.80 -34.39 -19.63
N GLY A 67 -3.51 -34.45 -19.28
CA GLY A 67 -2.75 -33.36 -18.67
C GLY A 67 -2.51 -33.57 -17.17
N PRO A 68 -1.61 -32.82 -16.55
CA PRO A 68 -1.37 -32.91 -15.13
C PRO A 68 -2.63 -32.53 -14.34
N PRO A 69 -2.87 -33.17 -13.16
CA PRO A 69 -3.95 -32.70 -12.30
C PRO A 69 -3.62 -31.29 -11.75
N PRO A 70 -4.63 -30.52 -11.36
CA PRO A 70 -4.39 -29.21 -10.78
C PRO A 70 -3.64 -29.32 -9.46
N VAL A 71 -2.90 -28.27 -9.11
CA VAL A 71 -2.34 -28.11 -7.77
C VAL A 71 -3.14 -27.05 -7.02
N ILE A 72 -3.33 -27.29 -5.72
CA ILE A 72 -4.24 -26.55 -4.86
C ILE A 72 -3.42 -25.93 -3.72
N THR A 73 -3.57 -24.63 -3.52
CA THR A 73 -2.89 -23.89 -2.46
C THR A 73 -3.85 -23.54 -1.33
N GLN A 74 -3.29 -23.16 -0.19
CA GLN A 74 -4.02 -22.61 0.94
C GLN A 74 -3.21 -21.45 1.49
N GLU A 75 -3.82 -20.27 1.62
CA GLU A 75 -3.27 -19.05 2.18
C GLU A 75 -4.19 -18.50 3.26
N PHE A 76 -3.62 -17.74 4.20
CA PHE A 76 -4.38 -17.14 5.28
C PHE A 76 -3.92 -15.71 5.55
N PHE A 77 -4.89 -14.82 5.73
CA PHE A 77 -4.68 -13.39 5.86
C PHE A 77 -5.35 -12.85 7.11
N LYS A 78 -4.83 -11.73 7.61
CA LYS A 78 -5.38 -10.97 8.73
C LYS A 78 -5.56 -9.52 8.32
N ILE A 79 -6.69 -8.92 8.67
CA ILE A 79 -6.90 -7.47 8.67
C ILE A 79 -6.98 -7.01 10.12
N GLN A 80 -6.04 -6.16 10.52
CA GLN A 80 -5.97 -5.58 11.84
C GLN A 80 -5.40 -4.16 11.76
N ASP A 81 -5.86 -3.25 12.59
CA ASP A 81 -5.45 -1.84 12.59
C ASP A 81 -5.53 -1.18 11.21
N GLY A 82 -6.47 -1.64 10.38
CA GLY A 82 -6.70 -1.10 9.04
C GLY A 82 -5.70 -1.56 7.98
N ARG A 83 -4.82 -2.54 8.25
CA ARG A 83 -3.88 -3.18 7.31
C ARG A 83 -4.25 -4.63 7.04
N ILE A 84 -3.92 -5.11 5.85
CA ILE A 84 -3.97 -6.52 5.52
C ILE A 84 -2.56 -7.11 5.55
N GLU A 85 -2.43 -8.32 6.10
CA GLU A 85 -1.17 -9.07 6.19
C GLU A 85 -1.41 -10.53 5.85
N GLN A 86 -0.51 -11.16 5.10
CA GLN A 86 -0.52 -12.61 4.94
C GLN A 86 0.16 -13.26 6.14
N LEU A 87 -0.52 -14.19 6.79
CA LEU A 87 0.00 -14.90 7.98
C LEU A 87 0.72 -16.19 7.62
N GLY A 88 0.36 -16.81 6.51
CA GLY A 88 0.95 -18.06 6.12
C GLY A 88 0.36 -18.67 4.85
N TYR A 89 0.99 -19.75 4.41
CA TYR A 89 0.56 -20.54 3.27
C TYR A 89 0.93 -22.03 3.49
N SER A 90 0.40 -22.93 2.64
CA SER A 90 0.76 -24.33 2.63
C SER A 90 1.69 -24.69 1.45
N TRP A 91 2.38 -25.82 1.53
CA TRP A 91 2.70 -26.59 0.34
C TRP A 91 1.40 -26.95 -0.37
N MET A 92 1.48 -27.38 -1.64
CA MET A 92 0.30 -27.59 -2.45
C MET A 92 -0.20 -29.03 -2.32
N LYS A 93 -1.51 -29.19 -2.51
CA LYS A 93 -2.13 -30.48 -2.78
C LYS A 93 -2.14 -30.73 -4.29
N GLU A 94 -1.61 -31.86 -4.73
CA GLU A 94 -1.83 -32.36 -6.09
C GLU A 94 -3.22 -33.00 -6.20
N GLY A 95 -4.05 -32.56 -7.13
CA GLY A 95 -5.34 -33.14 -7.40
C GLY A 95 -5.22 -34.61 -7.87
N PHE A 96 -6.29 -35.38 -7.75
CA PHE A 96 -6.38 -36.73 -8.29
C PHE A 96 -7.84 -37.10 -8.50
N CYS A 97 -8.13 -37.89 -9.53
CA CYS A 97 -9.42 -38.55 -9.77
C CYS A 97 -10.64 -37.66 -9.44
N ALA A 98 -11.01 -36.73 -10.34
CA ALA A 98 -12.17 -35.85 -10.17
C ALA A 98 -13.46 -36.62 -9.90
N VAL A 99 -14.21 -36.23 -8.85
CA VAL A 99 -15.44 -36.91 -8.43
C VAL A 99 -16.63 -36.61 -9.38
N ASN A 100 -16.59 -35.47 -10.08
CA ASN A 100 -17.67 -35.03 -10.97
C ASN A 100 -19.04 -34.92 -10.27
N GLU A 101 -19.09 -34.09 -9.22
CA GLU A 101 -20.29 -33.84 -8.41
C GLU A 101 -21.22 -32.79 -9.04
N ASN A 102 -22.51 -32.84 -8.65
CA ASN A 102 -23.54 -31.87 -9.11
C ASN A 102 -23.56 -30.55 -8.28
N SER A 103 -22.56 -30.25 -7.46
CA SER A 103 -22.61 -29.10 -6.53
C SER A 103 -22.41 -27.73 -7.20
N CYS A 104 -22.02 -27.70 -8.49
CA CYS A 104 -21.80 -26.47 -9.26
C CYS A 104 -22.86 -26.24 -10.36
N GLY A 105 -23.82 -27.12 -10.50
CA GLY A 105 -24.84 -27.05 -11.54
C GLY A 105 -25.15 -28.42 -12.16
N SER A 106 -25.64 -28.43 -13.41
CA SER A 106 -25.89 -29.68 -14.14
C SER A 106 -24.56 -30.26 -14.61
N CYS A 107 -24.06 -31.23 -13.90
CA CYS A 107 -22.80 -31.89 -14.19
C CYS A 107 -22.92 -32.84 -15.40
N GLN A 108 -22.08 -32.63 -16.39
CA GLN A 108 -21.84 -33.56 -17.48
C GLN A 108 -20.68 -34.49 -17.09
N SER A 109 -20.96 -35.47 -16.25
CA SER A 109 -19.95 -36.35 -15.65
C SER A 109 -19.09 -37.05 -16.70
N THR A 110 -17.80 -37.10 -16.42
CA THR A 110 -16.76 -37.74 -17.25
C THR A 110 -15.94 -38.74 -16.41
N PRO A 111 -15.09 -39.56 -17.03
CA PRO A 111 -14.12 -40.35 -16.28
C PRO A 111 -13.24 -39.46 -15.38
N CYS A 112 -12.80 -39.97 -14.24
CA CYS A 112 -12.17 -39.21 -13.17
C CYS A 112 -10.80 -38.55 -13.49
N ASN A 113 -10.23 -38.82 -14.68
CA ASN A 113 -9.06 -38.09 -15.21
C ASN A 113 -9.41 -36.77 -15.91
N THR A 114 -10.70 -36.41 -15.90
CA THR A 114 -11.24 -35.15 -16.38
C THR A 114 -12.32 -34.62 -15.45
N LEU A 115 -12.49 -33.31 -15.37
CA LEU A 115 -13.63 -32.67 -14.73
C LEU A 115 -14.59 -32.19 -15.82
N GLY A 116 -15.81 -32.77 -15.84
CA GLY A 116 -16.85 -32.49 -16.82
C GLY A 116 -17.40 -31.07 -16.69
N ILE A 117 -18.08 -30.60 -17.74
CA ILE A 117 -18.73 -29.28 -17.78
C ILE A 117 -19.79 -29.19 -16.67
N GLY A 118 -19.78 -28.12 -15.88
CA GLY A 118 -20.71 -27.91 -14.77
C GLY A 118 -20.51 -28.85 -13.58
N CYS A 119 -19.45 -29.68 -13.59
CA CYS A 119 -19.13 -30.58 -12.51
C CYS A 119 -18.25 -29.93 -11.45
N ALA A 120 -18.32 -30.45 -10.23
CA ALA A 120 -17.45 -30.10 -9.13
C ALA A 120 -16.49 -31.24 -8.76
N ASP A 121 -15.39 -30.88 -8.13
CA ASP A 121 -14.50 -31.81 -7.44
C ASP A 121 -14.19 -31.28 -6.04
N THR A 122 -14.47 -32.11 -5.02
CA THR A 122 -14.39 -31.71 -3.61
C THR A 122 -13.29 -32.46 -2.89
N TYR A 123 -12.37 -31.70 -2.29
CA TYR A 123 -11.36 -32.22 -1.34
C TYR A 123 -11.66 -31.70 0.07
N GLY A 124 -11.91 -32.60 1.01
CA GLY A 124 -12.00 -32.24 2.43
C GLY A 124 -10.65 -31.81 3.01
N SER A 125 -10.67 -31.12 4.14
CA SER A 125 -9.46 -30.62 4.81
C SER A 125 -8.39 -31.68 5.04
N GLY A 126 -8.77 -32.92 5.36
CA GLY A 126 -7.84 -34.03 5.52
C GLY A 126 -7.15 -34.49 4.23
N LEU A 127 -7.76 -34.23 3.04
CA LEU A 127 -7.15 -34.49 1.75
C LEU A 127 -6.26 -33.34 1.28
N ASN A 128 -6.55 -32.14 1.71
CA ASN A 128 -5.74 -30.94 1.44
C ASN A 128 -4.59 -30.77 2.44
N ASP A 129 -4.31 -31.78 3.27
CA ASP A 129 -3.18 -31.79 4.20
C ASP A 129 -1.86 -31.74 3.44
N GLY A 130 -1.17 -30.61 3.54
CA GLY A 130 0.11 -30.39 2.89
C GLY A 130 1.28 -31.23 3.44
N ALA A 131 1.07 -32.09 4.46
CA ALA A 131 2.15 -32.93 5.02
C ALA A 131 2.76 -33.92 4.01
N PHE A 132 2.00 -34.25 2.98
CA PHE A 132 2.44 -35.00 1.81
C PHE A 132 2.37 -34.12 0.54
N GLY A 133 2.40 -32.81 0.73
CA GLY A 133 2.24 -31.82 -0.30
C GLY A 133 3.40 -31.76 -1.28
N VAL A 134 3.18 -31.01 -2.33
CA VAL A 134 4.10 -30.82 -3.45
C VAL A 134 4.71 -29.44 -3.43
N ALA A 135 5.89 -29.33 -4.03
CA ALA A 135 6.75 -28.17 -3.92
C ALA A 135 6.25 -27.00 -4.78
N ARG A 136 5.89 -25.88 -4.14
CA ARG A 136 5.41 -24.68 -4.82
C ARG A 136 6.40 -24.12 -5.85
N TRP A 137 7.68 -24.14 -5.57
CA TRP A 137 8.76 -23.65 -6.46
C TRP A 137 9.03 -24.51 -7.70
N LYS A 138 8.36 -25.65 -7.85
CA LYS A 138 8.47 -26.53 -9.03
C LYS A 138 7.32 -26.37 -10.01
N VAL A 139 6.33 -25.56 -9.69
CA VAL A 139 5.20 -25.26 -10.56
C VAL A 139 5.47 -23.98 -11.32
N ASP A 140 5.26 -23.98 -12.62
CA ASP A 140 5.05 -22.75 -13.39
C ASP A 140 3.61 -22.28 -13.16
N PRO A 141 3.39 -21.24 -12.37
CA PRO A 141 2.03 -20.85 -11.98
C PRO A 141 1.24 -20.20 -13.12
N VAL A 142 1.92 -19.82 -14.20
CA VAL A 142 1.30 -19.17 -15.36
C VAL A 142 0.81 -20.18 -16.37
N THR A 143 1.56 -21.25 -16.59
CA THR A 143 1.19 -22.32 -17.53
C THR A 143 0.56 -23.54 -16.88
N GLY A 144 0.68 -23.68 -15.57
CA GLY A 144 0.21 -24.85 -14.83
C GLY A 144 1.11 -26.08 -14.99
N SER A 145 2.27 -25.95 -15.65
CA SER A 145 3.18 -27.07 -15.86
C SER A 145 4.03 -27.37 -14.62
N TRP A 146 4.35 -28.65 -14.42
CA TRP A 146 5.22 -29.10 -13.33
C TRP A 146 5.94 -30.40 -13.71
N PRO A 147 7.07 -30.73 -13.06
CA PRO A 147 7.87 -31.90 -13.40
C PRO A 147 7.15 -33.20 -13.04
N SER A 148 7.46 -34.28 -13.73
CA SER A 148 6.88 -35.61 -13.50
C SER A 148 7.21 -36.20 -12.10
N SER A 149 8.11 -35.57 -11.36
CA SER A 149 8.46 -35.94 -9.99
C SER A 149 8.68 -34.70 -9.13
N TRP A 150 8.05 -34.68 -7.99
CA TRP A 150 8.18 -33.59 -7.01
C TRP A 150 9.50 -33.65 -6.22
N GLY A 151 10.19 -34.81 -6.20
CA GLY A 151 11.39 -35.05 -5.38
C GLY A 151 11.07 -35.24 -3.90
N ALA A 152 11.90 -34.66 -3.02
CA ALA A 152 11.70 -34.78 -1.58
C ALA A 152 10.42 -34.05 -1.11
N GLY A 153 9.67 -34.68 -0.23
CA GLY A 153 8.51 -34.07 0.42
C GLY A 153 8.90 -33.03 1.47
N PRO A 154 7.90 -32.40 2.12
CA PRO A 154 8.10 -31.34 3.10
C PRO A 154 8.88 -31.85 4.33
N THR A 155 9.78 -31.00 4.84
CA THR A 155 10.64 -31.29 5.99
C THR A 155 10.21 -30.54 7.25
N GLY A 156 10.73 -30.92 8.40
CA GLY A 156 10.46 -30.28 9.69
C GLY A 156 9.54 -31.09 10.60
N PRO A 157 9.05 -30.50 11.70
CA PRO A 157 8.21 -31.18 12.69
C PRO A 157 6.93 -31.74 12.08
N SER A 158 6.60 -33.00 12.38
CA SER A 158 5.47 -33.70 11.76
C SER A 158 4.10 -33.05 11.97
N ALA A 159 3.93 -32.28 13.04
CA ALA A 159 2.70 -31.55 13.31
C ALA A 159 2.46 -30.38 12.33
N ILE A 160 3.52 -29.76 11.78
CA ILE A 160 3.37 -28.52 11.01
C ILE A 160 3.87 -28.60 9.56
N ARG A 161 4.81 -29.53 9.25
CA ARG A 161 5.45 -29.56 7.93
C ARG A 161 4.45 -29.65 6.78
N GLY A 162 4.66 -28.83 5.76
CA GLY A 162 3.89 -28.77 4.52
C GLY A 162 2.49 -28.16 4.66
N ARG A 163 1.94 -28.07 5.87
CA ARG A 163 0.59 -27.55 6.15
C ARG A 163 0.53 -26.03 6.05
N LEU A 164 -0.65 -25.48 6.10
CA LEU A 164 -0.88 -24.03 6.28
C LEU A 164 -0.33 -23.64 7.65
N GLN A 165 0.83 -22.98 7.66
CA GLN A 165 1.56 -22.57 8.85
C GLN A 165 1.33 -21.11 9.17
N MET A 166 1.00 -20.80 10.41
CA MET A 166 0.72 -19.45 10.88
C MET A 166 1.31 -19.21 12.27
N PRO A 167 1.90 -18.04 12.56
CA PRO A 167 2.39 -17.70 13.90
C PRO A 167 1.25 -17.68 14.92
N VAL A 168 1.37 -18.41 16.01
CA VAL A 168 0.36 -18.51 17.08
C VAL A 168 0.02 -17.14 17.67
N SER A 169 1.02 -16.26 17.78
CA SER A 169 0.85 -14.89 18.30
C SER A 169 -0.11 -14.04 17.48
N GLU A 170 -0.34 -14.39 16.21
CA GLU A 170 -1.18 -13.65 15.28
C GLU A 170 -2.64 -14.16 15.23
N LEU A 171 -2.92 -15.28 15.88
CA LEU A 171 -4.20 -15.98 15.75
C LEU A 171 -5.19 -15.63 16.86
N ALA A 172 -6.48 -15.73 16.56
CA ALA A 172 -7.58 -15.55 17.49
C ALA A 172 -7.58 -14.20 18.25
N GLN A 173 -7.01 -13.15 17.66
CA GLN A 173 -7.02 -11.79 18.23
C GLN A 173 -8.42 -11.18 18.08
N GLN A 174 -8.89 -10.48 19.13
CA GLN A 174 -10.26 -9.96 19.18
C GLN A 174 -10.55 -8.86 18.15
N ASP A 175 -9.55 -8.03 17.87
CA ASP A 175 -9.68 -6.85 16.97
C ASP A 175 -9.22 -7.15 15.54
N ALA A 176 -9.08 -8.43 15.20
CA ALA A 176 -8.63 -8.86 13.87
C ALA A 176 -9.75 -9.61 13.14
N LYS A 177 -9.82 -9.39 11.83
CA LYS A 177 -10.57 -10.23 10.88
C LYS A 177 -9.62 -11.11 10.11
N TYR A 178 -10.07 -12.32 9.81
CA TYR A 178 -9.24 -13.32 9.16
C TYR A 178 -9.91 -13.82 7.89
N PHE A 179 -9.09 -14.14 6.88
CA PHE A 179 -9.55 -14.61 5.59
C PHE A 179 -8.73 -15.80 5.13
N ALA A 180 -9.43 -16.86 4.72
CA ALA A 180 -8.85 -18.02 4.08
C ALA A 180 -8.97 -17.88 2.57
N GLN A 181 -7.89 -18.15 1.84
CA GLN A 181 -7.82 -18.14 0.38
C GLN A 181 -7.33 -19.47 -0.15
N SER A 182 -7.77 -19.85 -1.33
CA SER A 182 -7.17 -20.94 -2.11
C SER A 182 -7.02 -20.51 -3.56
N ILE A 183 -5.97 -21.04 -4.20
CA ILE A 183 -5.70 -20.89 -5.63
C ILE A 183 -5.60 -22.29 -6.25
N TYR A 184 -6.24 -22.50 -7.40
CA TYR A 184 -6.02 -23.67 -8.22
C TYR A 184 -5.16 -23.30 -9.42
N ILE A 185 -4.07 -24.01 -9.63
CA ILE A 185 -3.24 -23.91 -10.83
C ILE A 185 -3.50 -25.16 -11.66
N CYS A 186 -4.14 -24.99 -12.81
CA CYS A 186 -4.53 -26.05 -13.71
C CYS A 186 -4.06 -25.73 -15.13
N GLU A 187 -3.28 -26.61 -15.75
CA GLU A 187 -2.65 -26.37 -17.06
C GLU A 187 -3.68 -25.98 -18.14
N HIS A 188 -4.78 -26.73 -18.27
CA HIS A 188 -5.79 -26.45 -19.28
C HIS A 188 -6.44 -25.06 -19.14
N ASP A 189 -6.71 -24.67 -17.93
CA ASP A 189 -7.32 -23.39 -17.59
C ASP A 189 -6.34 -22.22 -17.77
N GLN A 190 -5.10 -22.40 -17.30
CA GLN A 190 -4.04 -21.41 -17.49
C GLN A 190 -3.77 -21.14 -18.97
N LEU A 191 -3.62 -22.20 -19.77
CA LEU A 191 -3.39 -22.09 -21.21
C LEU A 191 -4.61 -21.55 -21.99
N ALA A 192 -5.81 -21.66 -21.42
CA ALA A 192 -7.01 -21.00 -21.96
C ALA A 192 -7.08 -19.51 -21.61
N GLY A 193 -6.14 -18.98 -20.82
CA GLY A 193 -6.07 -17.59 -20.41
C GLY A 193 -6.95 -17.23 -19.20
N ASN A 194 -7.48 -18.22 -18.46
CA ASN A 194 -8.42 -18.02 -17.36
C ASN A 194 -7.77 -18.04 -15.97
N GLY A 195 -6.46 -18.17 -15.87
CA GLY A 195 -5.74 -18.27 -14.59
C GLY A 195 -5.94 -17.10 -13.59
N ARG A 196 -6.54 -15.98 -14.01
CA ARG A 196 -6.87 -14.84 -13.15
C ARG A 196 -8.01 -15.15 -12.17
N ASN A 197 -8.96 -15.97 -12.55
CA ASN A 197 -10.19 -16.20 -11.79
C ASN A 197 -10.17 -17.48 -10.92
N ASN A 198 -9.04 -18.20 -10.89
CA ASN A 198 -8.86 -19.45 -10.15
C ASN A 198 -8.57 -19.27 -8.67
N VAL A 199 -9.06 -18.21 -8.09
CA VAL A 199 -8.86 -17.84 -6.70
C VAL A 199 -10.17 -17.46 -6.06
N SER A 200 -10.32 -17.79 -4.78
CA SER A 200 -11.46 -17.33 -3.97
C SER A 200 -11.01 -17.14 -2.53
N TYR A 201 -11.73 -16.31 -1.79
CA TYR A 201 -11.52 -16.16 -0.36
C TYR A 201 -12.83 -16.17 0.42
N ILE A 202 -12.73 -16.42 1.73
CA ILE A 202 -13.85 -16.38 2.66
C ILE A 202 -13.36 -15.90 4.03
N GLU A 203 -14.21 -15.17 4.75
CA GLU A 203 -13.93 -14.81 6.14
C GLU A 203 -13.93 -16.07 7.03
N ALA A 204 -12.96 -16.12 7.95
CA ALA A 204 -12.80 -17.20 8.90
C ALA A 204 -12.57 -16.64 10.30
N ARG A 205 -13.00 -17.38 11.33
CA ARG A 205 -12.84 -16.95 12.73
C ARG A 205 -12.66 -18.14 13.67
N TRP A 206 -12.03 -17.88 14.79
CA TRP A 206 -12.02 -18.82 15.91
C TRP A 206 -13.25 -18.56 16.78
N ASN A 207 -14.01 -19.63 17.07
CA ASN A 207 -15.22 -19.54 17.92
C ASN A 207 -14.88 -19.43 19.42
N SER A 208 -13.62 -19.65 19.78
CA SER A 208 -13.10 -19.55 21.14
C SER A 208 -11.60 -19.25 21.09
N ALA A 209 -10.99 -18.97 22.24
CA ALA A 209 -9.53 -18.86 22.35
C ALA A 209 -8.80 -20.17 22.04
N SER A 210 -9.52 -21.28 21.86
CA SER A 210 -8.93 -22.54 21.38
C SER A 210 -8.66 -22.48 19.89
N LEU A 211 -7.41 -22.66 19.50
CA LEU A 211 -6.98 -22.63 18.09
C LEU A 211 -7.60 -23.75 17.23
N GLY A 212 -8.13 -24.81 17.84
CA GLY A 212 -8.78 -25.94 17.13
C GLY A 212 -10.19 -25.64 16.60
N SER A 213 -10.77 -24.48 16.88
CA SER A 213 -12.19 -24.15 16.58
C SER A 213 -12.36 -23.13 15.44
N LEU A 214 -11.53 -23.19 14.40
CA LEU A 214 -11.62 -22.32 13.22
C LEU A 214 -12.85 -22.68 12.37
N THR A 215 -13.63 -21.68 11.97
CA THR A 215 -14.81 -21.83 11.11
C THR A 215 -14.89 -20.69 10.09
N THR A 216 -15.58 -20.92 8.96
CA THR A 216 -15.91 -19.85 8.02
C THR A 216 -17.15 -19.07 8.47
N THR A 217 -17.25 -17.82 8.02
CA THR A 217 -18.41 -16.95 8.22
C THR A 217 -18.71 -16.17 6.93
N GLY A 218 -19.99 -15.90 6.70
CA GLY A 218 -20.42 -15.21 5.50
C GLY A 218 -20.32 -16.02 4.19
N PRO A 219 -20.59 -15.41 3.06
CA PRO A 219 -20.46 -16.02 1.74
C PRO A 219 -19.00 -16.05 1.28
N ILE A 220 -18.67 -16.99 0.40
CA ILE A 220 -17.40 -16.98 -0.35
C ILE A 220 -17.43 -15.87 -1.40
N THR A 221 -16.30 -15.16 -1.53
CA THR A 221 -16.05 -14.28 -2.69
C THR A 221 -15.25 -15.07 -3.72
N MET A 222 -15.88 -15.32 -4.86
CA MET A 222 -15.29 -16.07 -5.96
C MET A 222 -14.57 -15.14 -6.92
N PHE A 223 -13.55 -15.66 -7.61
CA PHE A 223 -12.79 -15.01 -8.68
C PHE A 223 -11.89 -13.84 -8.22
N GLU A 224 -11.82 -13.59 -6.93
CA GLU A 224 -11.03 -12.52 -6.35
C GLU A 224 -10.05 -13.04 -5.28
N PRO A 225 -8.80 -12.55 -5.26
CA PRO A 225 -7.86 -12.86 -4.18
C PRO A 225 -8.17 -12.07 -2.90
N ALA A 226 -7.67 -12.57 -1.76
CA ALA A 226 -7.98 -12.03 -0.44
C ALA A 226 -7.52 -10.57 -0.21
N ILE A 227 -6.67 -10.01 -1.07
CA ILE A 227 -6.34 -8.59 -1.03
C ILE A 227 -7.60 -7.71 -1.21
N PHE A 228 -8.65 -8.21 -1.91
CA PHE A 228 -9.92 -7.52 -2.07
C PHE A 228 -10.75 -7.50 -0.78
N ALA A 229 -10.54 -8.44 0.15
CA ALA A 229 -11.15 -8.38 1.47
C ALA A 229 -10.77 -7.09 2.23
N TRP A 230 -9.58 -6.54 1.96
CA TRP A 230 -9.17 -5.27 2.53
C TRP A 230 -10.06 -4.11 2.06
N LYS A 231 -10.43 -4.11 0.78
CA LYS A 231 -11.36 -3.12 0.23
C LYS A 231 -12.79 -3.32 0.71
N ASP A 232 -13.22 -4.57 0.92
CA ASP A 232 -14.54 -4.86 1.48
C ASP A 232 -14.69 -4.33 2.92
N GLU A 233 -13.62 -4.46 3.72
CA GLU A 233 -13.55 -3.95 5.09
C GLU A 233 -13.30 -2.44 5.17
N HIS A 234 -12.54 -1.90 4.22
CA HIS A 234 -12.16 -0.50 4.12
C HIS A 234 -12.39 0.01 2.70
N PRO A 235 -13.59 0.56 2.40
CA PRO A 235 -13.94 1.00 1.04
C PRO A 235 -13.02 2.09 0.44
N ASP A 236 -12.22 2.75 1.27
CA ASP A 236 -11.20 3.71 0.91
C ASP A 236 -9.89 3.07 0.40
N VAL A 237 -9.80 1.74 0.37
CA VAL A 237 -8.66 1.03 -0.24
C VAL A 237 -8.71 1.15 -1.75
N MET A 238 -7.60 1.57 -2.34
CA MET A 238 -7.34 1.53 -3.78
C MET A 238 -6.63 0.23 -4.13
N ILE A 239 -7.08 -0.47 -5.18
CA ILE A 239 -6.43 -1.69 -5.70
C ILE A 239 -6.20 -1.49 -7.19
N GLU A 240 -4.98 -1.78 -7.64
CA GLU A 240 -4.61 -1.85 -9.05
C GLU A 240 -4.11 -3.26 -9.40
N GLU A 241 -4.59 -3.77 -10.53
CA GLU A 241 -4.22 -5.05 -11.10
C GLU A 241 -3.06 -4.86 -12.08
N ILE A 242 -2.00 -5.64 -11.89
CA ILE A 242 -0.80 -5.61 -12.71
C ILE A 242 -0.72 -6.89 -13.53
N VAL A 243 -0.72 -6.73 -14.84
CA VAL A 243 -0.62 -7.84 -15.79
C VAL A 243 0.82 -8.00 -16.28
N ILE A 244 1.35 -9.21 -16.12
CA ILE A 244 2.60 -9.63 -16.77
C ILE A 244 2.19 -10.35 -18.05
N THR A 245 2.12 -9.55 -19.11
CA THR A 245 1.55 -9.98 -20.39
C THR A 245 2.39 -11.08 -21.04
N ASP A 246 1.69 -12.11 -21.56
CA ASP A 246 2.25 -13.22 -22.33
C ASP A 246 3.40 -13.98 -21.63
N GLU A 247 3.42 -13.95 -20.30
CA GLU A 247 4.45 -14.60 -19.48
C GLU A 247 4.49 -16.14 -19.70
N GLY A 248 3.34 -16.74 -19.99
CA GLY A 248 3.21 -18.15 -20.35
C GLY A 248 3.10 -18.40 -21.84
N GLY A 249 3.22 -17.37 -22.69
CA GLY A 249 2.97 -17.38 -24.12
C GLY A 249 1.78 -16.50 -24.51
N PRO A 250 1.49 -16.34 -25.82
CA PRO A 250 0.46 -15.43 -26.29
C PRO A 250 -0.93 -15.67 -25.63
N GLY A 251 -1.45 -14.66 -24.95
CA GLY A 251 -2.72 -14.70 -24.22
C GLY A 251 -2.70 -15.39 -22.86
N VAL A 252 -1.53 -15.85 -22.40
CA VAL A 252 -1.35 -16.49 -21.08
C VAL A 252 -0.55 -15.57 -20.17
N HIS A 253 -1.20 -14.99 -19.20
CA HIS A 253 -0.66 -13.89 -18.39
C HIS A 253 -0.40 -14.30 -16.95
N GLY A 254 0.58 -13.64 -16.31
CA GLY A 254 0.72 -13.60 -14.87
C GLY A 254 0.01 -12.37 -14.28
N TRP A 255 -0.44 -12.48 -13.04
CA TRP A 255 -1.27 -11.48 -12.37
C TRP A 255 -0.70 -11.12 -11.00
N MET A 256 -0.61 -9.83 -10.74
CA MET A 256 -0.25 -9.27 -9.44
C MET A 256 -1.22 -8.17 -9.06
N PHE A 257 -1.30 -7.82 -7.79
CA PHE A 257 -2.15 -6.75 -7.26
C PHE A 257 -1.35 -5.86 -6.35
N VAL A 258 -1.57 -4.55 -6.47
CA VAL A 258 -1.05 -3.55 -5.54
C VAL A 258 -2.24 -2.86 -4.91
N ALA A 259 -2.33 -2.92 -3.60
CA ALA A 259 -3.35 -2.20 -2.84
C ALA A 259 -2.72 -1.14 -1.96
N SER A 260 -3.43 -0.03 -1.75
CA SER A 260 -2.98 1.05 -0.88
C SER A 260 -4.14 1.69 -0.12
N ARG A 261 -3.86 2.18 1.08
CA ARG A 261 -4.76 2.96 1.91
C ARG A 261 -3.99 4.04 2.65
N ALA A 262 -4.60 5.21 2.82
CA ALA A 262 -4.06 6.25 3.68
C ALA A 262 -5.06 6.57 4.79
N SER A 263 -4.60 6.69 6.04
CA SER A 263 -5.47 6.92 7.20
C SER A 263 -4.85 7.90 8.19
N LEU A 264 -5.65 8.88 8.66
CA LEU A 264 -5.23 9.83 9.68
C LEU A 264 -5.07 9.09 11.03
N GLN A 265 -3.93 9.27 11.66
CA GLN A 265 -3.60 8.67 12.95
C GLN A 265 -3.87 9.65 14.12
N PRO A 266 -4.04 9.15 15.35
CA PRO A 266 -4.25 9.99 16.53
C PRO A 266 -3.12 11.00 16.81
N ASN A 267 -1.91 10.75 16.31
CA ASN A 267 -0.75 11.66 16.42
C ASN A 267 -0.77 12.80 15.39
N GLY A 268 -1.81 12.87 14.53
CA GLY A 268 -1.96 13.89 13.50
C GLY A 268 -1.27 13.57 12.18
N LYS A 269 -0.48 12.49 12.10
CA LYS A 269 0.15 12.02 10.86
C LYS A 269 -0.80 11.15 10.04
N TYR A 270 -0.53 11.03 8.75
CA TYR A 270 -1.17 10.04 7.89
C TYR A 270 -0.30 8.80 7.83
N ARG A 271 -0.92 7.62 8.01
CA ARG A 271 -0.29 6.34 7.75
C ARG A 271 -0.67 5.86 6.36
N TYR A 272 0.34 5.49 5.59
CA TYR A 272 0.25 4.95 4.24
C TYR A 272 0.56 3.47 4.31
N ASP A 273 -0.45 2.65 4.06
CA ASP A 273 -0.37 1.20 4.08
C ASP A 273 -0.44 0.66 2.65
N TYR A 274 0.40 -0.33 2.33
CA TYR A 274 0.47 -0.98 1.02
C TYR A 274 0.51 -2.48 1.18
N ALA A 275 -0.11 -3.19 0.23
CA ALA A 275 0.03 -4.62 0.08
C ALA A 275 0.32 -4.95 -1.38
N VAL A 276 1.29 -5.82 -1.62
CA VAL A 276 1.64 -6.33 -2.95
C VAL A 276 1.44 -7.83 -2.95
N GLN A 277 0.45 -8.32 -3.69
CA GLN A 277 0.15 -9.74 -3.83
C GLN A 277 0.51 -10.23 -5.23
N ASN A 278 1.33 -11.26 -5.31
CA ASN A 278 1.56 -12.00 -6.53
C ASN A 278 0.60 -13.20 -6.56
N LEU A 279 -0.40 -13.16 -7.44
CA LEU A 279 -1.36 -14.24 -7.57
C LEU A 279 -0.72 -15.47 -8.22
N ASN A 280 -0.23 -15.33 -9.45
CA ASN A 280 0.29 -16.43 -10.25
C ASN A 280 1.39 -16.04 -11.25
N SER A 281 2.03 -14.87 -11.12
CA SER A 281 3.20 -14.56 -11.96
C SER A 281 4.43 -15.32 -11.47
N LYS A 282 5.17 -15.94 -12.38
CA LYS A 282 6.44 -16.61 -12.07
C LYS A 282 7.60 -15.66 -11.87
N ASP A 283 7.47 -14.42 -12.38
CA ASP A 283 8.55 -13.43 -12.30
C ASP A 283 8.84 -13.04 -10.84
N GLY A 284 7.81 -12.82 -10.03
CA GLY A 284 7.98 -12.34 -8.66
C GLY A 284 8.32 -10.86 -8.59
N VAL A 285 8.49 -10.33 -7.35
CA VAL A 285 8.90 -8.94 -7.10
C VAL A 285 10.06 -8.94 -6.13
N GLN A 286 11.12 -8.18 -6.41
CA GLN A 286 12.31 -8.02 -5.55
C GLN A 286 12.41 -6.66 -4.88
N ALA A 287 11.67 -5.64 -5.36
CA ALA A 287 11.65 -4.33 -4.74
C ALA A 287 10.31 -3.62 -4.97
N PHE A 288 9.89 -2.85 -3.98
CA PHE A 288 8.72 -1.99 -4.01
C PHE A 288 9.10 -0.58 -3.58
N SER A 289 8.87 0.40 -4.45
CA SER A 289 9.22 1.80 -4.22
C SER A 289 7.98 2.70 -4.33
N VAL A 290 7.90 3.67 -3.42
CA VAL A 290 6.83 4.67 -3.39
C VAL A 290 7.40 6.07 -3.22
N PRO A 291 6.83 7.11 -3.84
CA PRO A 291 7.11 8.49 -3.49
C PRO A 291 6.80 8.72 -2.01
N ALA A 292 7.74 9.30 -1.29
CA ALA A 292 7.64 9.52 0.15
C ALA A 292 8.41 10.76 0.56
N ASP A 293 7.98 11.92 0.05
CA ASP A 293 8.41 13.20 0.57
C ASP A 293 7.86 13.41 2.00
N CYS A 294 8.27 14.46 2.69
CA CYS A 294 7.66 14.85 3.96
C CYS A 294 8.03 14.01 5.18
N SER A 295 9.32 13.73 5.35
CA SER A 295 9.87 13.11 6.58
C SER A 295 9.16 11.82 7.00
N PRO A 296 9.16 10.78 6.16
CA PRO A 296 8.54 9.51 6.50
C PRO A 296 9.14 8.92 7.78
N SER A 297 8.27 8.33 8.59
CA SER A 297 8.59 7.76 9.92
C SER A 297 7.78 6.49 10.16
N ASN A 298 8.05 5.76 11.24
CA ASN A 298 7.31 4.55 11.64
C ASN A 298 7.17 3.54 10.50
N MET A 299 8.30 3.24 9.82
CA MET A 299 8.33 2.28 8.73
C MET A 299 7.97 0.89 9.22
N PHE A 300 7.18 0.18 8.44
CA PHE A 300 6.77 -1.18 8.71
C PHE A 300 6.97 -2.06 7.47
N PHE A 301 7.39 -3.29 7.69
CA PHE A 301 7.50 -4.33 6.68
C PHE A 301 7.01 -5.65 7.26
N ARG A 302 6.26 -6.40 6.48
CA ARG A 302 5.90 -7.78 6.78
C ARG A 302 5.83 -8.61 5.51
N ASP A 303 6.50 -9.71 5.53
CA ASP A 303 6.43 -10.79 4.55
C ASP A 303 5.75 -12.03 5.15
N VAL A 304 5.79 -13.13 4.40
CA VAL A 304 5.33 -14.44 4.84
C VAL A 304 6.48 -15.43 4.76
N ASP A 305 6.77 -16.12 5.88
CA ASP A 305 7.88 -17.05 5.97
C ASP A 305 7.74 -18.27 5.05
N HIS A 306 8.79 -18.58 4.31
CA HIS A 306 8.94 -19.83 3.59
C HIS A 306 9.33 -20.94 4.56
N HIS A 307 8.78 -22.14 4.40
CA HIS A 307 8.92 -23.21 5.38
C HIS A 307 9.00 -24.59 4.78
N SER A 308 9.20 -25.59 5.63
CA SER A 308 9.12 -27.02 5.30
C SER A 308 10.12 -27.48 4.24
N GLY A 309 11.29 -26.84 4.16
CA GLY A 309 12.34 -27.18 3.22
C GLY A 309 12.23 -26.47 1.87
N SER A 310 11.44 -25.40 1.79
CA SER A 310 11.50 -24.45 0.67
C SER A 310 12.93 -23.95 0.50
N PRO A 311 13.44 -23.82 -0.73
CA PRO A 311 14.76 -23.25 -0.98
C PRO A 311 14.79 -21.72 -0.83
N TRP A 312 13.63 -21.08 -0.82
CA TRP A 312 13.55 -19.63 -0.75
C TRP A 312 13.92 -19.10 0.64
N ALA A 313 14.67 -18.02 0.66
CA ALA A 313 15.15 -17.37 1.88
C ALA A 313 14.03 -16.63 2.61
N ASN A 314 14.22 -16.42 3.92
CA ASN A 314 13.34 -15.62 4.80
C ASN A 314 14.07 -14.36 5.30
N THR A 315 15.02 -13.83 4.54
CA THR A 315 15.72 -12.61 4.92
C THR A 315 14.79 -11.41 4.67
N ASP A 316 14.47 -10.66 5.71
CA ASP A 316 13.66 -9.44 5.61
C ASP A 316 14.23 -8.47 4.58
N TRP A 317 13.36 -7.77 3.90
CA TRP A 317 13.78 -6.74 2.95
C TRP A 317 14.40 -5.55 3.67
N SER A 318 15.45 -5.00 3.07
CA SER A 318 16.08 -3.76 3.49
C SER A 318 15.28 -2.55 3.02
N LEU A 319 15.44 -1.42 3.69
CA LEU A 319 14.81 -0.16 3.33
C LEU A 319 15.87 0.85 2.89
N ASN A 320 15.74 1.36 1.67
CA ASN A 320 16.43 2.54 1.18
C ASN A 320 15.50 3.76 1.31
N GLN A 321 16.01 4.82 1.89
CA GLN A 321 15.37 6.13 1.89
C GLN A 321 16.21 7.07 1.04
N GLY A 322 15.67 7.47 -0.11
CA GLY A 322 16.29 8.42 -1.02
C GLY A 322 15.63 9.81 -0.95
N ASN A 323 16.06 10.70 -1.83
CA ASN A 323 15.43 12.01 -1.98
C ASN A 323 14.04 11.83 -2.61
N GLY A 324 13.00 11.88 -1.77
CA GLY A 324 11.62 11.82 -2.21
C GLY A 324 11.04 10.43 -2.42
N PHE A 325 11.71 9.36 -1.97
CA PHE A 325 11.15 8.01 -2.07
C PHE A 325 11.57 7.09 -0.93
N LEU A 326 10.76 6.05 -0.69
CA LEU A 326 11.09 4.86 0.07
C LEU A 326 11.11 3.65 -0.85
N GLU A 327 12.11 2.79 -0.71
CA GLU A 327 12.22 1.54 -1.44
C GLU A 327 12.54 0.39 -0.49
N TRP A 328 11.62 -0.55 -0.35
CA TRP A 328 11.89 -1.85 0.28
C TRP A 328 12.40 -2.80 -0.80
N HIS A 329 13.50 -3.49 -0.53
CA HIS A 329 14.13 -4.37 -1.49
C HIS A 329 14.81 -5.58 -0.84
N GLY A 330 14.71 -6.72 -1.50
CA GLY A 330 15.49 -7.92 -1.22
C GLY A 330 16.75 -8.00 -2.07
N GLU A 331 17.40 -9.17 -2.07
CA GLU A 331 18.49 -9.49 -2.98
C GLU A 331 17.95 -9.68 -4.40
N THR A 332 18.75 -9.31 -5.40
CA THR A 332 18.43 -9.56 -6.82
C THR A 332 18.61 -11.05 -7.17
N VAL A 333 18.00 -11.50 -8.27
CA VAL A 333 18.16 -12.88 -8.76
C VAL A 333 19.63 -13.24 -9.02
N SER A 334 20.45 -12.29 -9.46
CA SER A 334 21.88 -12.50 -9.71
C SER A 334 22.72 -12.62 -8.43
N GLN A 335 22.27 -12.04 -7.33
CA GLN A 335 22.89 -12.19 -6.01
C GLN A 335 22.47 -13.50 -5.35
N ASN A 336 21.19 -13.83 -5.44
CA ASN A 336 20.62 -15.03 -4.85
C ASN A 336 19.34 -15.45 -5.60
N ALA A 337 19.41 -16.49 -6.40
CA ALA A 337 18.26 -17.03 -7.13
C ALA A 337 17.13 -17.51 -6.19
N ASN A 338 17.45 -17.76 -4.93
CA ASN A 338 16.50 -18.16 -3.89
C ASN A 338 16.18 -17.01 -2.91
N ALA A 339 16.42 -15.76 -3.28
CA ALA A 339 16.11 -14.61 -2.43
C ALA A 339 14.65 -14.58 -1.99
N ASN A 340 14.41 -13.93 -0.85
CA ASN A 340 13.08 -13.60 -0.37
C ASN A 340 12.45 -12.56 -1.31
N ALA A 341 11.67 -13.02 -2.26
CA ALA A 341 10.91 -12.19 -3.20
C ALA A 341 9.41 -12.45 -3.03
N ILE A 342 8.55 -11.54 -3.48
CA ILE A 342 7.10 -11.80 -3.51
C ILE A 342 6.87 -12.87 -4.59
N ARG A 343 6.92 -14.14 -4.17
CA ARG A 343 6.70 -15.30 -5.03
C ARG A 343 5.21 -15.49 -5.28
N TRP A 344 4.84 -16.28 -6.28
CA TRP A 344 3.43 -16.54 -6.56
C TRP A 344 2.70 -17.15 -5.34
N GLY A 345 1.46 -16.69 -5.12
CA GLY A 345 0.66 -17.02 -3.95
C GLY A 345 1.15 -16.38 -2.65
N THR A 346 2.03 -15.36 -2.70
CA THR A 346 2.45 -14.60 -1.51
C THR A 346 2.11 -13.12 -1.63
N MET A 347 1.95 -12.47 -0.48
CA MET A 347 1.68 -11.04 -0.33
C MET A 347 2.60 -10.45 0.75
N PHE A 348 3.24 -9.32 0.44
CA PHE A 348 4.01 -8.54 1.41
C PHE A 348 3.29 -7.24 1.72
N THR A 349 3.45 -6.75 2.94
CA THR A 349 2.81 -5.54 3.43
C THR A 349 3.86 -4.53 3.87
N PHE A 350 3.64 -3.27 3.49
CA PHE A 350 4.54 -2.16 3.74
C PHE A 350 3.75 -1.00 4.34
N SER A 351 4.38 -0.20 5.19
CA SER A 351 3.73 0.99 5.73
C SER A 351 4.74 2.03 6.21
N PHE A 352 4.31 3.28 6.24
CA PHE A 352 5.01 4.39 6.90
C PHE A 352 4.02 5.48 7.31
N GLU A 353 4.46 6.40 8.16
CA GLU A 353 3.72 7.62 8.51
C GLU A 353 4.42 8.84 7.93
N ALA A 354 3.64 9.82 7.48
CA ALA A 354 4.12 11.12 7.04
C ALA A 354 3.15 12.24 7.48
N ASP A 355 3.65 13.47 7.52
CA ASP A 355 2.86 14.64 7.92
C ASP A 355 1.93 15.12 6.78
N ALA A 356 2.27 14.81 5.52
CA ALA A 356 1.49 15.21 4.35
C ALA A 356 0.16 14.49 4.24
N GLN A 357 -0.84 15.19 3.70
CA GLN A 357 -2.13 14.60 3.32
C GLN A 357 -1.98 13.63 2.14
N PRO A 358 -2.87 12.63 2.03
CA PRO A 358 -2.81 11.69 0.92
C PRO A 358 -3.17 12.34 -0.42
N GLY A 359 -2.32 12.13 -1.39
CA GLY A 359 -2.53 12.33 -2.81
C GLY A 359 -2.50 10.98 -3.54
N VAL A 360 -2.62 11.03 -4.86
CA VAL A 360 -2.47 9.87 -5.74
C VAL A 360 -1.16 9.99 -6.51
N GLY A 361 -0.37 8.93 -6.51
CA GLY A 361 0.90 8.86 -7.21
C GLY A 361 1.18 7.49 -7.79
N THR A 362 2.40 7.28 -8.25
CA THR A 362 2.81 6.03 -8.90
C THR A 362 3.86 5.33 -8.05
N SER A 363 3.57 4.11 -7.62
CA SER A 363 4.56 3.18 -7.07
C SER A 363 5.24 2.39 -8.17
N SER A 364 6.40 1.81 -7.85
CA SER A 364 7.19 1.02 -8.76
C SER A 364 7.51 -0.35 -8.15
N LEU A 365 7.30 -1.41 -8.93
CA LEU A 365 7.70 -2.78 -8.59
C LEU A 365 8.84 -3.19 -9.50
N THR A 366 9.97 -3.63 -8.92
CA THR A 366 11.04 -4.25 -9.69
C THR A 366 10.81 -5.76 -9.68
N LEU A 367 10.64 -6.34 -10.85
CA LEU A 367 10.41 -7.77 -11.02
C LEU A 367 11.68 -8.56 -10.71
N PHE A 368 11.51 -9.78 -10.17
CA PHE A 368 12.62 -10.56 -9.65
C PHE A 368 13.42 -11.29 -10.76
N GLU A 369 12.74 -12.07 -11.61
CA GLU A 369 13.42 -12.89 -12.62
C GLU A 369 13.88 -12.04 -13.81
N SER A 370 13.02 -11.15 -14.32
CA SER A 370 13.33 -10.32 -15.50
C SER A 370 14.10 -9.04 -15.18
N GLY A 371 14.06 -8.55 -13.94
CA GLY A 371 14.56 -7.23 -13.56
C GLY A 371 13.76 -6.07 -14.17
N GLY A 372 12.63 -6.36 -14.83
CA GLY A 372 11.75 -5.35 -15.40
C GLY A 372 11.02 -4.52 -14.34
N THR A 373 10.44 -3.40 -14.75
CA THR A 373 9.67 -2.53 -13.85
C THR A 373 8.20 -2.52 -14.23
N LYS A 374 7.32 -2.59 -13.23
CA LYS A 374 5.88 -2.35 -13.34
C LYS A 374 5.50 -1.21 -12.41
N ASN A 375 4.50 -0.45 -12.80
CA ASN A 375 4.00 0.67 -12.03
C ASN A 375 2.57 0.42 -11.58
N ALA A 376 2.20 0.97 -10.42
CA ALA A 376 0.83 0.97 -9.94
C ALA A 376 0.46 2.34 -9.36
N THR A 377 -0.80 2.72 -9.54
CA THR A 377 -1.40 3.90 -8.92
C THR A 377 -1.73 3.61 -7.47
N VAL A 378 -1.22 4.41 -6.57
CA VAL A 378 -1.38 4.23 -5.11
C VAL A 378 -1.59 5.56 -4.40
N PHE A 379 -2.07 5.52 -3.16
CA PHE A 379 -1.97 6.67 -2.27
C PHE A 379 -0.51 6.93 -1.91
N VAL A 380 -0.12 8.19 -2.00
CA VAL A 380 1.22 8.66 -1.61
C VAL A 380 1.05 9.96 -0.81
N PRO A 381 2.04 10.37 0.00
CA PRO A 381 2.08 11.74 0.51
C PRO A 381 1.96 12.72 -0.65
N SER A 382 1.06 13.70 -0.54
CA SER A 382 1.02 14.79 -1.53
C SER A 382 2.37 15.51 -1.52
N SER A 383 2.82 16.01 -2.68
CA SER A 383 4.07 16.79 -2.78
C SER A 383 4.03 18.10 -1.98
N ASP A 384 2.84 18.51 -1.57
CA ASP A 384 2.65 19.58 -0.59
C ASP A 384 2.90 19.04 0.83
N CYS A 385 4.19 18.89 1.17
CA CYS A 385 4.61 18.68 2.56
C CYS A 385 4.14 19.81 3.48
N CYS A 386 3.58 20.81 2.91
CA CYS A 386 3.15 22.06 3.48
C CYS A 386 1.64 22.22 3.65
N SER A 387 0.84 21.16 3.56
CA SER A 387 -0.60 21.27 3.91
C SER A 387 -0.85 21.59 5.40
N GLY A 388 0.14 22.14 6.07
CA GLY A 388 0.14 22.56 7.46
C GLY A 388 1.26 23.49 7.85
N GLY A 389 1.94 24.12 6.91
CA GLY A 389 2.82 25.25 7.23
C GLY A 389 1.96 26.39 7.74
N ASP A 390 1.81 26.49 9.07
CA ASP A 390 0.99 27.53 9.67
C ASP A 390 1.66 28.91 9.49
N ILE A 391 0.96 29.80 8.79
CA ILE A 391 1.24 31.24 8.84
C ILE A 391 0.30 31.83 9.88
N ALA A 392 0.80 32.09 11.07
CA ALA A 392 0.01 32.61 12.16
C ALA A 392 0.45 34.03 12.54
N THR A 393 -0.47 34.98 12.53
CA THR A 393 -0.22 36.31 13.09
C THR A 393 -0.36 36.25 14.61
N TYR A 394 0.61 36.77 15.31
CA TYR A 394 0.60 36.86 16.78
C TYR A 394 1.09 38.22 17.22
N CYS A 395 0.89 38.58 18.47
CA CYS A 395 1.32 39.85 19.04
C CYS A 395 0.65 41.08 18.38
N SER A 396 0.32 42.07 19.14
CA SER A 396 -0.26 43.31 18.66
C SER A 396 0.81 44.37 18.39
N SER A 397 0.64 45.11 17.31
CA SER A 397 1.39 46.37 17.04
C SER A 397 0.82 47.52 17.83
N ASN A 398 1.65 48.54 18.09
CA ASN A 398 1.20 49.79 18.67
C ASN A 398 0.84 50.83 17.59
N MET A 399 -0.02 51.80 17.92
CA MET A 399 -0.36 52.94 17.07
C MET A 399 0.93 53.57 16.53
N ASN A 400 0.90 53.97 15.26
CA ASN A 400 1.97 54.69 14.59
C ASN A 400 1.45 56.00 13.98
N SER A 401 2.30 56.79 13.30
CA SER A 401 1.90 58.07 12.71
C SER A 401 0.97 57.94 11.51
N ALA A 402 0.72 56.72 10.98
CA ALA A 402 -0.19 56.48 9.86
C ALA A 402 -1.47 55.74 10.27
N SER A 403 -1.43 54.93 11.36
CA SER A 403 -2.53 54.03 11.73
C SER A 403 -2.71 53.93 13.24
N ILE A 404 -3.96 54.07 13.70
CA ILE A 404 -4.35 53.94 15.11
C ILE A 404 -4.37 52.47 15.58
N ILE A 405 -4.50 51.52 14.66
CA ILE A 405 -4.44 50.09 14.97
C ILE A 405 -3.02 49.55 14.87
N GLY A 406 -2.06 50.38 14.42
CA GLY A 406 -0.67 49.97 14.22
C GLY A 406 -0.45 49.23 12.90
N ALA A 407 0.81 48.99 12.57
CA ALA A 407 1.20 48.35 11.32
C ALA A 407 1.04 46.81 11.41
N GLN A 408 0.55 46.21 10.34
CA GLN A 408 0.25 44.78 10.26
C GLN A 408 1.29 44.08 9.38
N LEU A 409 1.64 42.83 9.73
CA LEU A 409 2.48 41.97 8.92
C LEU A 409 1.71 40.68 8.59
N GLY A 410 1.74 40.30 7.32
CA GLY A 410 1.22 39.03 6.81
C GLY A 410 2.26 38.35 5.92
N ALA A 411 2.00 37.15 5.50
CA ALA A 411 2.83 36.41 4.55
C ALA A 411 1.97 35.74 3.48
N THR A 412 2.54 35.60 2.28
CA THR A 412 1.98 34.89 1.13
C THR A 412 3.08 34.09 0.43
N GLY A 413 2.71 33.13 -0.40
CA GLY A 413 3.66 32.25 -1.09
C GLY A 413 3.81 30.90 -0.40
N SER A 414 4.88 30.21 -0.69
CA SER A 414 5.14 28.84 -0.20
C SER A 414 5.87 28.86 1.15
N THR A 415 5.45 28.00 2.05
CA THR A 415 6.18 27.68 3.28
C THR A 415 7.17 26.53 3.09
N ASN A 416 7.22 25.92 1.89
CA ASN A 416 8.27 24.97 1.53
C ASN A 416 9.61 25.72 1.36
N ALA A 417 10.60 25.34 2.18
CA ALA A 417 11.91 25.98 2.15
C ALA A 417 12.64 25.80 0.81
N ALA A 418 12.36 24.72 0.07
CA ALA A 418 12.96 24.46 -1.23
C ALA A 418 12.44 25.39 -2.35
N ASP A 419 11.21 25.90 -2.22
CA ASP A 419 10.61 26.74 -3.25
C ASP A 419 11.21 28.14 -3.31
N ASN A 420 11.84 28.60 -2.21
CA ASN A 420 12.38 29.96 -2.09
C ASN A 420 11.39 31.05 -2.54
N ASN A 421 10.11 30.88 -2.20
CA ASN A 421 8.98 31.67 -2.71
C ASN A 421 8.03 32.12 -1.58
N LEU A 422 8.56 32.86 -0.62
CA LEU A 422 7.80 33.48 0.47
C LEU A 422 7.86 34.98 0.30
N THR A 423 6.74 35.68 0.52
CA THR A 423 6.67 37.13 0.54
C THR A 423 6.01 37.62 1.84
N LEU A 424 6.71 38.44 2.58
CA LEU A 424 6.24 39.12 3.79
C LEU A 424 5.66 40.49 3.38
N ASN A 425 4.38 40.72 3.68
CA ASN A 425 3.67 41.91 3.30
C ASN A 425 3.30 42.75 4.55
N ALA A 426 3.75 43.96 4.64
CA ALA A 426 3.39 44.87 5.73
C ALA A 426 2.56 46.02 5.22
N THR A 427 1.51 46.39 5.99
CA THR A 427 0.58 47.48 5.71
C THR A 427 0.47 48.44 6.88
N ASP A 428 -0.27 49.53 6.69
CA ASP A 428 -0.54 50.57 7.72
C ASP A 428 0.77 51.23 8.22
N LEU A 429 1.73 51.39 7.32
CA LEU A 429 3.04 52.00 7.58
C LEU A 429 3.03 53.49 7.29
N PRO A 430 3.82 54.29 8.03
CA PRO A 430 4.08 55.68 7.66
C PRO A 430 4.79 55.77 6.31
N LEU A 431 4.50 56.84 5.53
CA LEU A 431 5.10 57.07 4.22
C LEU A 431 6.58 57.45 4.35
N ASP A 432 7.39 57.03 3.38
CA ASP A 432 8.78 57.43 3.17
C ASP A 432 9.66 57.20 4.39
N LYS A 433 9.47 56.05 5.10
CA LYS A 433 10.27 55.66 6.26
C LYS A 433 11.16 54.47 5.97
N PHE A 434 12.37 54.52 6.46
CA PHE A 434 13.29 53.36 6.44
C PHE A 434 12.76 52.25 7.33
N CYS A 435 12.82 51.04 6.81
CA CYS A 435 12.42 49.79 7.50
C CYS A 435 13.30 48.61 7.10
N TYR A 436 13.32 47.56 7.92
CA TYR A 436 13.93 46.27 7.60
C TYR A 436 13.27 45.13 8.38
N MET A 437 13.35 43.93 7.85
CA MET A 437 12.80 42.74 8.47
C MET A 437 13.74 42.19 9.53
N ILE A 438 13.18 41.64 10.59
CA ILE A 438 13.86 40.91 11.67
C ILE A 438 13.22 39.53 11.78
N MET A 439 14.02 38.51 12.06
CA MET A 439 13.51 37.16 12.30
C MET A 439 14.16 36.54 13.56
N SER A 440 13.48 35.54 14.13
CA SER A 440 13.96 34.74 15.27
C SER A 440 13.24 33.37 15.30
N GLN A 441 13.88 32.35 15.85
CA GLN A 441 13.23 31.07 16.16
C GLN A 441 12.34 31.12 17.40
N SER A 442 12.47 32.15 18.23
CA SER A 442 11.74 32.28 19.50
C SER A 442 10.80 33.46 19.48
N GLN A 443 9.61 33.29 20.03
CA GLN A 443 8.72 34.40 20.36
C GLN A 443 9.15 35.08 21.67
N GLY A 444 8.87 36.36 21.79
CA GLY A 444 9.12 37.15 22.99
C GLY A 444 8.16 38.34 23.08
N PHE A 445 8.26 39.14 24.13
CA PHE A 445 7.52 40.38 24.22
C PHE A 445 8.31 41.41 25.07
N VAL A 446 8.66 42.52 24.41
CA VAL A 446 9.27 43.68 25.09
C VAL A 446 8.57 44.93 24.56
N GLY A 447 7.74 45.56 25.42
CA GLY A 447 7.07 46.82 25.07
C GLY A 447 8.05 47.98 25.06
N ASN A 448 7.92 48.88 24.11
CA ASN A 448 8.72 50.13 23.97
C ASN A 448 10.25 49.86 23.98
N PHE A 449 10.69 48.78 23.36
CA PHE A 449 12.08 48.33 23.41
C PHE A 449 13.07 49.38 22.86
N GLY A 450 14.16 49.64 23.57
CA GLY A 450 15.22 50.54 23.13
C GLY A 450 14.79 51.97 22.83
N GLY A 451 13.69 52.45 23.44
CA GLY A 451 13.12 53.79 23.21
C GLY A 451 12.21 53.83 21.98
N SER A 452 11.87 52.69 21.38
CA SER A 452 10.83 52.55 20.34
C SER A 452 9.44 52.71 20.93
N GLN A 453 8.46 53.09 20.12
CA GLN A 453 7.04 53.02 20.47
C GLN A 453 6.42 51.65 20.18
N GLY A 454 7.15 50.77 19.53
CA GLY A 454 6.70 49.45 19.17
C GLY A 454 6.91 48.36 20.20
N ASN A 455 6.26 47.23 20.05
CA ASN A 455 6.41 45.99 20.79
C ASN A 455 7.34 45.07 20.03
N LEU A 456 8.50 44.69 20.62
CA LEU A 456 9.30 43.64 20.03
C LEU A 456 8.74 42.29 20.44
N CYS A 457 8.24 41.53 19.48
CA CYS A 457 7.56 40.26 19.68
C CYS A 457 8.45 39.05 19.40
N LEU A 458 9.72 39.27 19.15
CA LEU A 458 10.73 38.24 18.90
C LEU A 458 11.58 38.01 20.15
N GLY A 459 11.92 36.76 20.44
CA GLY A 459 12.88 36.35 21.44
C GLY A 459 14.31 36.33 20.87
N ALA A 460 15.33 36.47 21.75
CA ALA A 460 16.73 36.38 21.32
C ALA A 460 17.11 34.92 20.97
N PRO A 461 18.04 34.68 20.03
CA PRO A 461 18.77 35.67 19.21
C PRO A 461 17.94 36.24 18.06
N PHE A 462 18.22 37.48 17.66
CA PHE A 462 17.57 38.15 16.54
C PHE A 462 18.49 38.19 15.33
N TYR A 463 17.93 37.95 14.17
CA TYR A 463 18.61 38.00 12.88
C TYR A 463 17.98 39.13 12.03
N ARG A 464 18.79 40.09 11.62
CA ARG A 464 18.34 41.30 10.93
C ARG A 464 18.70 41.25 9.46
N PHE A 465 17.75 41.53 8.60
CA PHE A 465 17.99 41.72 7.17
C PHE A 465 18.57 43.13 6.90
N SER A 466 19.68 43.47 7.55
CA SER A 466 20.27 44.80 7.52
C SER A 466 20.88 45.20 6.16
N SER A 467 21.18 44.22 5.30
CA SER A 467 21.57 44.46 3.91
C SER A 467 20.37 44.81 2.99
N ASN A 468 19.14 44.57 3.46
CA ASN A 468 17.89 44.77 2.73
C ASN A 468 17.04 45.88 3.39
N VAL A 469 17.65 47.03 3.60
CA VAL A 469 16.91 48.22 4.09
C VAL A 469 15.99 48.71 2.98
N MET A 470 14.72 48.91 3.32
CA MET A 470 13.67 49.35 2.41
C MET A 470 13.12 50.73 2.85
N VAL A 471 12.38 51.35 1.96
CA VAL A 471 11.61 52.60 2.23
C VAL A 471 10.13 52.29 2.00
N THR A 472 9.29 52.66 2.96
CA THR A 472 7.84 52.45 2.85
C THR A 472 7.27 53.28 1.71
N THR A 473 6.58 52.64 0.77
CA THR A 473 5.96 53.30 -0.39
C THR A 473 4.45 53.04 -0.35
N GLY A 474 3.67 54.14 -0.40
CA GLY A 474 2.20 54.01 -0.33
C GLY A 474 1.67 53.41 0.99
N GLY A 475 2.45 53.48 2.08
CA GLY A 475 2.05 52.93 3.37
C GLY A 475 2.20 51.41 3.50
N GLN A 476 2.96 50.78 2.60
CA GLN A 476 3.16 49.32 2.59
C GLN A 476 4.54 48.92 2.08
N ILE A 477 4.93 47.66 2.32
CA ILE A 477 6.10 47.01 1.71
C ILE A 477 5.80 45.53 1.43
N SER A 478 6.47 44.98 0.44
CA SER A 478 6.58 43.54 0.21
C SER A 478 8.05 43.16 0.24
N PHE A 479 8.40 42.14 1.00
CA PHE A 479 9.76 41.66 1.17
C PHE A 479 9.79 40.15 0.94
N SER A 480 10.59 39.69 -0.03
CA SER A 480 10.82 38.26 -0.29
C SER A 480 12.24 37.93 0.16
N PRO A 481 12.41 37.23 1.30
CA PRO A 481 13.72 36.76 1.74
C PRO A 481 14.28 35.71 0.75
N ASP A 482 15.55 35.82 0.42
CA ASP A 482 16.26 34.76 -0.29
C ASP A 482 16.72 33.70 0.73
N PHE A 483 16.15 32.49 0.65
CA PHE A 483 16.44 31.41 1.60
C PHE A 483 17.87 30.88 1.46
N ASN A 484 18.54 31.11 0.32
CA ASN A 484 19.95 30.77 0.11
C ASN A 484 20.91 31.79 0.72
N SER A 485 20.39 32.94 1.21
CA SER A 485 21.20 34.05 1.71
C SER A 485 20.59 34.71 2.95
N LEU A 486 20.22 33.89 3.94
CA LEU A 486 19.64 34.38 5.20
C LEU A 486 20.70 35.05 6.09
N PRO A 487 20.29 36.00 6.96
CA PRO A 487 21.21 36.67 7.87
C PRO A 487 21.95 35.67 8.75
N GLN A 488 23.29 35.91 8.92
CA GLN A 488 24.20 35.09 9.73
C GLN A 488 24.18 33.59 9.35
N ASN A 489 23.99 33.27 8.05
CA ASN A 489 23.96 31.92 7.52
C ASN A 489 22.90 31.01 8.18
N GLN A 490 21.78 31.57 8.57
CA GLN A 490 20.65 30.76 9.04
C GLN A 490 20.04 29.96 7.87
N THR A 491 19.31 28.90 8.21
CA THR A 491 18.63 28.03 7.25
C THR A 491 17.24 27.71 7.79
N PHE A 492 16.23 27.77 6.94
CA PHE A 492 14.90 27.27 7.25
C PHE A 492 14.89 25.76 7.08
N LEU A 493 14.83 25.05 8.20
CA LEU A 493 14.76 23.58 8.20
C LEU A 493 13.29 23.12 8.21
N PRO A 494 12.97 21.99 7.58
CA PRO A 494 11.66 21.37 7.71
C PRO A 494 11.24 21.19 9.18
N GLY A 495 9.98 21.54 9.49
CA GLY A 495 9.44 21.51 10.85
C GLY A 495 9.90 22.67 11.75
N SER A 496 10.80 23.55 11.28
CA SER A 496 11.23 24.70 12.09
C SER A 496 10.25 25.86 11.97
N THR A 497 9.91 26.48 13.09
CA THR A 497 9.11 27.71 13.13
C THR A 497 10.02 28.92 13.25
N TRP A 498 9.84 29.87 12.34
CA TRP A 498 10.51 31.16 12.36
C TRP A 498 9.49 32.27 12.50
N ASN A 499 9.84 33.26 13.31
CA ASN A 499 9.02 34.42 13.63
C ASN A 499 9.59 35.64 12.96
N PHE A 500 8.74 36.44 12.32
CA PHE A 500 9.12 37.63 11.57
C PHE A 500 8.43 38.86 12.11
N GLN A 501 9.11 39.99 12.05
CA GLN A 501 8.56 41.29 12.41
C GLN A 501 9.28 42.40 11.62
N LEU A 502 8.56 43.40 11.14
CA LEU A 502 9.16 44.57 10.50
C LEU A 502 9.42 45.66 11.55
N TRP A 503 10.64 46.13 11.58
CA TRP A 503 10.99 47.37 12.28
C TRP A 503 11.01 48.55 11.31
N PHE A 504 10.47 49.71 11.70
CA PHE A 504 10.41 50.91 10.86
C PHE A 504 10.60 52.20 11.66
N ARG A 505 11.07 53.26 11.00
CA ARG A 505 11.09 54.63 11.55
C ARG A 505 9.68 55.19 11.59
N ASP A 506 9.40 55.96 12.64
CA ASP A 506 8.08 56.57 12.88
C ASP A 506 8.25 58.00 13.44
N ASN A 507 7.14 58.75 13.46
CA ASN A 507 7.05 60.12 13.99
C ASN A 507 5.85 60.28 14.95
N ASN A 508 5.59 59.32 15.81
CA ASN A 508 4.50 59.39 16.77
C ASN A 508 5.02 59.12 18.20
N PRO A 509 4.97 60.10 19.13
CA PRO A 509 4.58 61.52 19.02
C PRO A 509 5.66 62.42 18.40
N GLY A 510 6.83 61.94 18.10
CA GLY A 510 7.98 62.60 17.48
C GLY A 510 8.91 61.57 16.83
N PRO A 511 10.10 61.97 16.36
CA PRO A 511 11.05 61.03 15.77
C PRO A 511 11.33 59.83 16.66
N THR A 512 10.93 58.63 16.19
CA THR A 512 11.01 57.38 16.95
C THR A 512 11.12 56.17 15.98
N SER A 513 10.86 54.99 16.46
CA SER A 513 10.65 53.76 15.68
C SER A 513 9.46 52.99 16.22
N ASN A 514 8.96 52.10 15.42
CA ASN A 514 7.85 51.22 15.75
C ASN A 514 8.03 49.82 15.08
N THR A 515 7.11 48.90 15.33
CA THR A 515 7.11 47.56 14.77
C THR A 515 5.72 47.12 14.33
N THR A 516 5.65 46.19 13.42
CA THR A 516 4.40 45.51 13.01
C THR A 516 3.95 44.49 14.06
N THR A 517 2.80 43.86 13.83
CA THR A 517 2.47 42.55 14.41
C THR A 517 3.57 41.53 14.08
N GLY A 518 3.66 40.47 14.85
CA GLY A 518 4.54 39.33 14.55
C GLY A 518 3.83 38.30 13.66
N VAL A 519 4.59 37.64 12.79
CA VAL A 519 4.12 36.49 12.00
C VAL A 519 5.01 35.29 12.31
N ALA A 520 4.42 34.20 12.72
CA ALA A 520 5.07 32.90 12.89
C ALA A 520 4.82 32.06 11.62
N ILE A 521 5.88 31.47 11.08
CA ILE A 521 5.83 30.63 9.87
C ILE A 521 6.56 29.32 10.21
N THR A 522 5.83 28.22 10.15
CA THR A 522 6.43 26.88 10.22
C THR A 522 6.82 26.47 8.81
N PHE A 523 8.11 26.26 8.59
CA PHE A 523 8.63 25.82 7.31
C PHE A 523 8.52 24.30 7.16
N CYS A 524 8.36 23.87 5.94
CA CYS A 524 8.29 22.48 5.55
C CYS A 524 9.27 22.21 4.39
N GLN A 525 9.41 20.97 4.01
CA GLN A 525 10.33 20.56 2.95
C GLN A 525 9.63 20.57 1.61
#